data_c1e20e444fcd889848ef19fa6ecd8884
#
_entry.id   c1e20e444fcd889848ef19fa6ecd8884
#
_cell.length_a   1.000
_cell.length_b   1.000
_cell.length_c   1.000
_cell.angle_alpha   90.00
_cell.angle_beta   90.00
_cell.angle_gamma   90.00
#
_symmetry.space_group_name_H-M   'P 1'
#
loop_
_entity.id
_entity.type
_entity.pdbx_description
1 polymer ?
#
loop_
_entity_poly.entity_id
_entity_poly.type
_entity_poly.pdbx_seq_one_letter_code
_entity_poly.pdbx_strand_id
1 'polypeptide(L)'
;MYSFSTYKDQYKSNLKLALPVVLTQLGQILTQVADNLMVGRYGGDDPVPLAAVSFGGSVFFILFIAAIGIALGMTPLVGELYAQGDREKSAGLLQNGILFYTLLGFAMAVVQYSVIPLMYRLGQPVDVVDAAIPYYRMLVFSMPFVMLFFAFKQFLEGVGNTKVEMVVTIVANLANIGFNWVFIYGRFSLPEMGAEGAGLGTLLSRIIAPILMVGYFYSRERYRGYLDGFSPRNYSWATVKKLLHMGLPISMQMFLEASAFVGTGIMMGWFNKETMSANHIAVTIGNCAFMIVMSIGAATTIRVSHCYGARNIGELSLAAKASYHLVLAWNAFAALVFITMRNVIPTFFTTNAEVIAIASQLMVFAALYQLSDGIQNVSVGILRGIQDVKIIMPIAFVSYWLLNLPVGYLFGFTLGMGPSGLFLGFSFGLSAAAVMMILRIRRSIRRLYLSGN
;
A
#
# COMPACT_ATOMS: atom_id res chain seq x y z
N MET A 1 -28.22 -21.14 7.00
CA MET A 1 -27.80 -20.18 5.96
C MET A 1 -28.27 -18.78 6.39
N TYR A 2 -27.41 -17.82 6.53
CA TYR A 2 -27.82 -16.42 6.84
C TYR A 2 -28.58 -15.84 5.65
N SER A 3 -29.65 -15.07 5.90
CA SER A 3 -30.44 -14.41 4.87
C SER A 3 -29.64 -13.29 4.19
N PHE A 4 -29.96 -12.94 2.94
CA PHE A 4 -29.38 -11.81 2.21
C PHE A 4 -29.52 -10.49 2.98
N SER A 5 -30.62 -10.31 3.73
CA SER A 5 -30.85 -9.15 4.59
C SER A 5 -29.77 -9.02 5.68
N THR A 6 -29.26 -10.11 6.24
CA THR A 6 -28.19 -10.10 7.26
C THR A 6 -26.89 -9.58 6.70
N TYR A 7 -26.57 -9.87 5.43
CA TYR A 7 -25.36 -9.38 4.79
C TYR A 7 -25.46 -7.93 4.28
N LYS A 8 -26.66 -7.43 4.02
CA LYS A 8 -26.86 -6.07 3.49
C LYS A 8 -26.22 -5.00 4.37
N ASP A 9 -26.41 -5.07 5.68
CA ASP A 9 -25.82 -4.12 6.62
C ASP A 9 -24.30 -4.29 6.73
N GLN A 10 -23.80 -5.51 6.59
CA GLN A 10 -22.37 -5.78 6.55
C GLN A 10 -21.72 -5.19 5.29
N TYR A 11 -22.32 -5.37 4.12
CA TYR A 11 -21.84 -4.76 2.88
C TYR A 11 -21.83 -3.23 2.96
N LYS A 12 -22.91 -2.62 3.45
CA LYS A 12 -23.01 -1.17 3.61
C LYS A 12 -21.92 -0.63 4.56
N SER A 13 -21.68 -1.33 5.66
CA SER A 13 -20.67 -0.93 6.65
C SER A 13 -19.26 -1.07 6.10
N ASN A 14 -18.94 -2.17 5.39
CA ASN A 14 -17.64 -2.36 4.75
C ASN A 14 -17.40 -1.31 3.66
N LEU A 15 -18.39 -1.06 2.78
CA LEU A 15 -18.28 -0.08 1.71
C LEU A 15 -18.14 1.36 2.23
N LYS A 16 -18.82 1.69 3.34
CA LYS A 16 -18.70 3.01 3.98
C LYS A 16 -17.28 3.33 4.44
N LEU A 17 -16.53 2.30 4.87
CA LEU A 17 -15.12 2.43 5.27
C LEU A 17 -14.19 2.32 4.07
N ALA A 18 -14.47 1.41 3.14
CA ALA A 18 -13.61 1.18 1.97
C ALA A 18 -13.65 2.34 0.97
N LEU A 19 -14.80 2.95 0.72
CA LEU A 19 -14.94 3.97 -0.33
C LEU A 19 -14.05 5.20 -0.11
N PRO A 20 -13.92 5.80 1.10
CA PRO A 20 -12.96 6.87 1.31
C PRO A 20 -11.51 6.43 1.06
N VAL A 21 -11.15 5.20 1.43
CA VAL A 21 -9.80 4.66 1.17
C VAL A 21 -9.56 4.48 -0.34
N VAL A 22 -10.56 4.00 -1.10
CA VAL A 22 -10.49 3.95 -2.57
C VAL A 22 -10.21 5.32 -3.17
N LEU A 23 -10.95 6.35 -2.72
CA LEU A 23 -10.76 7.73 -3.20
C LEU A 23 -9.39 8.28 -2.83
N THR A 24 -8.86 7.94 -1.65
CA THR A 24 -7.48 8.27 -1.25
C THR A 24 -6.47 7.64 -2.22
N GLN A 25 -6.61 6.36 -2.53
CA GLN A 25 -5.70 5.64 -3.42
C GLN A 25 -5.77 6.16 -4.86
N LEU A 26 -6.97 6.42 -5.38
CA LEU A 26 -7.14 7.05 -6.69
C LEU A 26 -6.51 8.45 -6.74
N GLY A 27 -6.68 9.24 -5.68
CA GLY A 27 -6.04 10.55 -5.56
C GLY A 27 -4.51 10.46 -5.62
N GLN A 28 -3.91 9.46 -4.98
CA GLN A 28 -2.46 9.23 -5.04
C GLN A 28 -1.96 8.87 -6.44
N ILE A 29 -2.70 8.01 -7.18
CA ILE A 29 -2.35 7.68 -8.57
C ILE A 29 -2.42 8.93 -9.44
N LEU A 30 -3.52 9.70 -9.35
CA LEU A 30 -3.69 10.90 -10.15
C LEU A 30 -2.57 11.91 -9.87
N THR A 31 -2.14 12.05 -8.63
CA THR A 31 -1.00 12.90 -8.26
C THR A 31 0.29 12.40 -8.88
N GLN A 32 0.58 11.10 -8.81
CA GLN A 32 1.77 10.51 -9.43
C GLN A 32 1.78 10.70 -10.96
N VAL A 33 0.63 10.54 -11.60
CA VAL A 33 0.49 10.81 -13.04
C VAL A 33 0.72 12.28 -13.35
N ALA A 34 0.17 13.19 -12.54
CA ALA A 34 0.38 14.63 -12.70
C ALA A 34 1.87 15.00 -12.54
N ASP A 35 2.54 14.47 -11.50
CA ASP A 35 3.97 14.69 -11.27
C ASP A 35 4.81 14.26 -12.48
N ASN A 36 4.57 13.04 -12.97
CA ASN A 36 5.29 12.51 -14.14
C ASN A 36 5.02 13.32 -15.41
N LEU A 37 3.77 13.76 -15.63
CA LEU A 37 3.42 14.60 -16.77
C LEU A 37 4.07 15.98 -16.69
N MET A 38 4.13 16.58 -15.50
CA MET A 38 4.74 17.91 -15.31
C MET A 38 6.25 17.87 -15.52
N VAL A 39 6.93 16.87 -14.93
CA VAL A 39 8.38 16.69 -15.11
C VAL A 39 8.72 16.30 -16.55
N GLY A 40 7.94 15.42 -17.16
CA GLY A 40 8.15 15.02 -18.56
C GLY A 40 7.98 16.19 -19.54
N ARG A 41 6.97 17.05 -19.32
CA ARG A 41 6.81 18.27 -20.13
C ARG A 41 7.89 19.32 -19.91
N TYR A 42 8.44 19.39 -18.70
CA TYR A 42 9.57 20.28 -18.39
C TYR A 42 10.82 19.83 -19.15
N GLY A 43 11.13 18.53 -19.18
CA GLY A 43 12.26 17.99 -19.91
C GLY A 43 12.17 18.18 -21.43
N GLY A 44 10.97 18.28 -21.99
CA GLY A 44 10.76 18.37 -23.44
C GLY A 44 11.35 17.15 -24.14
N ASP A 45 12.38 17.38 -24.98
CA ASP A 45 13.09 16.31 -25.69
C ASP A 45 14.18 15.62 -24.84
N ASP A 46 14.51 16.19 -23.66
CA ASP A 46 15.47 15.62 -22.71
C ASP A 46 14.76 14.61 -21.77
N PRO A 47 15.07 13.31 -21.84
CA PRO A 47 14.47 12.29 -21.00
C PRO A 47 15.02 12.27 -19.55
N VAL A 48 16.14 12.97 -19.28
CA VAL A 48 16.86 12.88 -18.01
C VAL A 48 16.00 13.29 -16.80
N PRO A 49 15.22 14.40 -16.79
CA PRO A 49 14.42 14.78 -15.65
C PRO A 49 13.38 13.73 -15.25
N LEU A 50 12.67 13.15 -16.23
CA LEU A 50 11.66 12.11 -15.98
C LEU A 50 12.30 10.80 -15.52
N ALA A 51 13.43 10.41 -16.12
CA ALA A 51 14.19 9.24 -15.71
C ALA A 51 14.72 9.39 -14.27
N ALA A 52 15.20 10.59 -13.90
CA ALA A 52 15.67 10.92 -12.57
C ALA A 52 14.58 10.78 -11.48
N VAL A 53 13.38 11.32 -11.73
CA VAL A 53 12.23 11.19 -10.83
C VAL A 53 11.80 9.73 -10.70
N SER A 54 11.73 8.99 -11.81
CA SER A 54 11.36 7.57 -11.82
C SER A 54 12.37 6.72 -11.05
N PHE A 55 13.67 6.93 -11.27
CA PHE A 55 14.73 6.20 -10.60
C PHE A 55 14.79 6.53 -9.10
N GLY A 56 14.85 7.81 -8.74
CA GLY A 56 14.89 8.25 -7.35
C GLY A 56 13.65 7.82 -6.57
N GLY A 57 12.46 7.89 -7.19
CA GLY A 57 11.21 7.42 -6.61
C GLY A 57 11.21 5.91 -6.36
N SER A 58 11.76 5.11 -7.27
CA SER A 58 11.85 3.65 -7.13
C SER A 58 12.78 3.25 -5.99
N VAL A 59 13.95 3.87 -5.88
CA VAL A 59 14.90 3.62 -4.78
C VAL A 59 14.27 4.00 -3.43
N PHE A 60 13.58 5.15 -3.37
CA PHE A 60 12.87 5.58 -2.16
C PHE A 60 11.77 4.58 -1.75
N PHE A 61 10.99 4.08 -2.71
CA PHE A 61 9.82 3.25 -2.44
C PHE A 61 10.15 1.93 -1.74
N ILE A 62 11.30 1.31 -2.04
CA ILE A 62 11.71 0.02 -1.45
C ILE A 62 11.76 0.09 0.08
N LEU A 63 12.40 1.11 0.64
CA LEU A 63 12.51 1.31 2.09
C LEU A 63 11.24 1.94 2.68
N PHE A 64 10.54 2.74 1.89
CA PHE A 64 9.28 3.37 2.27
C PHE A 64 8.18 2.34 2.56
N ILE A 65 8.06 1.28 1.75
CA ILE A 65 7.06 0.23 1.96
C ILE A 65 7.26 -0.52 3.29
N ALA A 66 8.52 -0.68 3.72
CA ALA A 66 8.83 -1.28 5.01
C ALA A 66 8.36 -0.41 6.19
N ALA A 67 8.55 0.91 6.09
CA ALA A 67 8.10 1.86 7.11
C ALA A 67 6.56 1.91 7.21
N ILE A 68 5.87 1.92 6.06
CA ILE A 68 4.39 1.86 6.01
C ILE A 68 3.88 0.57 6.67
N GLY A 69 4.49 -0.57 6.37
CA GLY A 69 4.11 -1.85 6.95
C GLY A 69 4.14 -1.84 8.48
N ILE A 70 5.15 -1.19 9.09
CA ILE A 70 5.23 -1.01 10.54
C ILE A 70 4.08 -0.14 11.04
N ALA A 71 3.75 0.94 10.33
CA ALA A 71 2.67 1.84 10.73
C ALA A 71 1.29 1.17 10.70
N LEU A 72 1.02 0.30 9.72
CA LEU A 72 -0.23 -0.44 9.59
C LEU A 72 -0.57 -1.32 10.81
N GLY A 73 0.40 -1.66 11.64
CA GLY A 73 0.20 -2.40 12.88
C GLY A 73 -0.62 -1.66 13.94
N MET A 74 -0.77 -0.34 13.85
CA MET A 74 -1.50 0.46 14.83
C MET A 74 -3.02 0.34 14.69
N THR A 75 -3.55 0.29 13.47
CA THR A 75 -5.00 0.26 13.19
C THR A 75 -5.75 -0.84 13.96
N PRO A 76 -5.33 -2.12 13.94
CA PRO A 76 -6.06 -3.16 14.67
C PRO A 76 -5.99 -2.99 16.20
N LEU A 77 -4.89 -2.46 16.72
CA LEU A 77 -4.74 -2.18 18.15
C LEU A 77 -5.68 -1.06 18.62
N VAL A 78 -5.76 0.01 17.84
CA VAL A 78 -6.70 1.11 18.10
C VAL A 78 -8.13 0.63 17.98
N GLY A 79 -8.44 -0.17 16.94
CA GLY A 79 -9.79 -0.69 16.71
C GLY A 79 -10.30 -1.56 17.86
N GLU A 80 -9.44 -2.41 18.42
CA GLU A 80 -9.75 -3.21 19.61
C GLU A 80 -10.09 -2.31 20.82
N LEU A 81 -9.19 -1.37 21.17
CA LEU A 81 -9.36 -0.48 22.32
C LEU A 81 -10.57 0.44 22.16
N TYR A 82 -10.80 0.93 20.94
CA TYR A 82 -11.97 1.76 20.63
C TYR A 82 -13.29 1.00 20.86
N ALA A 83 -13.36 -0.26 20.42
CA ALA A 83 -14.53 -1.10 20.62
C ALA A 83 -14.75 -1.48 22.10
N GLN A 84 -13.69 -1.55 22.90
CA GLN A 84 -13.76 -1.74 24.35
C GLN A 84 -14.16 -0.46 25.10
N GLY A 85 -14.19 0.70 24.44
CA GLY A 85 -14.45 1.99 25.07
C GLY A 85 -13.28 2.53 25.92
N ASP A 86 -12.11 1.91 25.84
CA ASP A 86 -10.91 2.28 26.61
C ASP A 86 -10.20 3.49 25.98
N ARG A 87 -10.73 4.67 26.28
CA ARG A 87 -10.24 5.94 25.71
C ARG A 87 -8.83 6.27 26.19
N GLU A 88 -8.50 5.96 27.44
CA GLU A 88 -7.20 6.26 28.04
C GLU A 88 -6.09 5.46 27.36
N LYS A 89 -6.25 4.14 27.20
CA LYS A 89 -5.29 3.31 26.49
C LYS A 89 -5.22 3.66 24.99
N SER A 90 -6.35 4.04 24.38
CA SER A 90 -6.35 4.52 23.00
C SER A 90 -5.55 5.81 22.85
N ALA A 91 -5.67 6.76 23.79
CA ALA A 91 -4.87 7.99 23.83
C ALA A 91 -3.38 7.67 24.04
N GLY A 92 -3.05 6.81 24.99
CA GLY A 92 -1.67 6.36 25.23
C GLY A 92 -1.06 5.70 23.99
N LEU A 93 -1.84 4.89 23.25
CA LEU A 93 -1.38 4.27 22.00
C LEU A 93 -1.12 5.31 20.90
N LEU A 94 -2.00 6.31 20.74
CA LEU A 94 -1.78 7.41 19.79
C LEU A 94 -0.53 8.21 20.15
N GLN A 95 -0.38 8.63 21.40
CA GLN A 95 0.72 9.47 21.86
C GLN A 95 2.07 8.76 21.69
N ASN A 96 2.15 7.47 22.08
CA ASN A 96 3.33 6.65 21.85
C ASN A 96 3.56 6.40 20.35
N GLY A 97 2.52 6.22 19.57
CA GLY A 97 2.59 6.06 18.12
C GLY A 97 3.15 7.31 17.43
N ILE A 98 2.70 8.51 17.80
CA ILE A 98 3.22 9.79 17.29
C ILE A 98 4.73 9.87 17.50
N LEU A 99 5.21 9.63 18.72
CA LEU A 99 6.63 9.71 19.03
C LEU A 99 7.41 8.62 18.31
N PHE A 100 6.96 7.37 18.42
CA PHE A 100 7.66 6.22 17.83
C PHE A 100 7.76 6.32 16.31
N TYR A 101 6.65 6.62 15.60
CA TYR A 101 6.69 6.68 14.14
C TYR A 101 7.46 7.88 13.62
N THR A 102 7.43 9.01 14.34
CA THR A 102 8.28 10.16 13.97
C THR A 102 9.77 9.80 14.12
N LEU A 103 10.17 9.16 15.23
CA LEU A 103 11.55 8.68 15.41
C LEU A 103 11.93 7.63 14.38
N LEU A 104 11.02 6.70 14.05
CA LEU A 104 11.22 5.73 12.97
C LEU A 104 11.41 6.44 11.63
N GLY A 105 10.65 7.51 11.36
CA GLY A 105 10.81 8.34 10.17
C GLY A 105 12.20 8.97 10.07
N PHE A 106 12.73 9.49 11.17
CA PHE A 106 14.11 9.98 11.22
C PHE A 106 15.14 8.87 11.00
N ALA A 107 14.98 7.72 11.66
CA ALA A 107 15.87 6.58 11.48
C ALA A 107 15.87 6.07 10.03
N MET A 108 14.68 5.96 9.42
CA MET A 108 14.55 5.57 8.01
C MET A 108 15.14 6.64 7.06
N ALA A 109 15.00 7.92 7.38
CA ALA A 109 15.64 8.98 6.61
C ALA A 109 17.18 8.87 6.64
N VAL A 110 17.77 8.57 7.80
CA VAL A 110 19.22 8.33 7.91
C VAL A 110 19.65 7.13 7.08
N VAL A 111 18.91 6.01 7.17
CA VAL A 111 19.18 4.80 6.37
C VAL A 111 19.07 5.11 4.88
N GLN A 112 18.01 5.77 4.44
CA GLN A 112 17.82 6.13 3.03
C GLN A 112 18.89 7.11 2.53
N TYR A 113 19.29 8.08 3.35
CA TYR A 113 20.36 9.01 2.99
C TYR A 113 21.69 8.29 2.77
N SER A 114 21.99 7.24 3.57
CA SER A 114 23.19 6.41 3.40
C SER A 114 23.19 5.55 2.13
N VAL A 115 22.03 5.39 1.46
CA VAL A 115 21.93 4.65 0.18
C VAL A 115 22.40 5.51 -1.02
N ILE A 116 22.53 6.83 -0.88
CA ILE A 116 22.92 7.72 -2.01
C ILE A 116 24.18 7.24 -2.74
N PRO A 117 25.30 6.87 -2.07
CA PRO A 117 26.49 6.38 -2.77
C PRO A 117 26.24 5.06 -3.53
N LEU A 118 25.28 4.24 -3.08
CA LEU A 118 24.93 2.99 -3.73
C LEU A 118 24.15 3.23 -5.05
N MET A 119 23.46 4.35 -5.19
CA MET A 119 22.69 4.69 -6.41
C MET A 119 23.58 4.67 -7.67
N TYR A 120 24.84 5.09 -7.57
CA TYR A 120 25.83 5.02 -8.67
C TYR A 120 26.20 3.60 -9.10
N ARG A 121 25.93 2.59 -8.25
CA ARG A 121 26.24 1.18 -8.54
C ARG A 121 25.05 0.40 -9.07
N LEU A 122 23.90 1.05 -9.24
CA LEU A 122 22.66 0.41 -9.70
C LEU A 122 22.53 0.36 -11.24
N GLY A 123 23.61 0.70 -11.98
CA GLY A 123 23.67 0.53 -13.44
C GLY A 123 22.90 1.57 -14.25
N GLN A 124 22.55 2.71 -13.63
CA GLN A 124 21.94 3.83 -14.34
C GLN A 124 23.00 4.78 -14.91
N PRO A 125 22.71 5.54 -15.99
CA PRO A 125 23.57 6.59 -16.50
C PRO A 125 23.88 7.62 -15.40
N VAL A 126 25.12 8.14 -15.38
CA VAL A 126 25.59 9.04 -14.32
C VAL A 126 24.80 10.35 -14.29
N ASP A 127 24.44 10.89 -15.44
CA ASP A 127 23.61 12.09 -15.59
C ASP A 127 22.20 11.92 -14.98
N VAL A 128 21.61 10.74 -15.16
CA VAL A 128 20.32 10.40 -14.51
C VAL A 128 20.48 10.30 -13.00
N VAL A 129 21.55 9.67 -12.50
CA VAL A 129 21.79 9.55 -11.05
C VAL A 129 22.04 10.93 -10.44
N ASP A 130 22.85 11.78 -11.08
CA ASP A 130 23.15 13.14 -10.59
C ASP A 130 21.88 14.00 -10.53
N ALA A 131 21.00 13.90 -11.53
CA ALA A 131 19.70 14.57 -11.54
C ALA A 131 18.70 13.97 -10.52
N ALA A 132 18.81 12.67 -10.19
CA ALA A 132 17.92 12.00 -9.25
C ALA A 132 18.24 12.33 -7.77
N ILE A 133 19.51 12.56 -7.43
CA ILE A 133 19.94 12.77 -6.04
C ILE A 133 19.24 13.98 -5.36
N PRO A 134 19.13 15.18 -5.96
CA PRO A 134 18.40 16.30 -5.36
C PRO A 134 16.93 15.95 -5.09
N TYR A 135 16.23 15.35 -6.06
CA TYR A 135 14.86 14.86 -5.91
C TYR A 135 14.76 13.85 -4.75
N TYR A 136 15.63 12.85 -4.75
CA TYR A 136 15.66 11.78 -3.74
C TYR A 136 15.89 12.35 -2.33
N ARG A 137 16.79 13.33 -2.16
CA ARG A 137 17.02 14.00 -0.88
C ARG A 137 15.75 14.65 -0.32
N MET A 138 14.96 15.31 -1.17
CA MET A 138 13.67 15.90 -0.73
C MET A 138 12.70 14.83 -0.25
N LEU A 139 12.62 13.68 -0.94
CA LEU A 139 11.81 12.55 -0.49
C LEU A 139 12.30 12.00 0.85
N VAL A 140 13.60 11.84 1.03
CA VAL A 140 14.21 11.35 2.29
C VAL A 140 13.88 12.30 3.45
N PHE A 141 14.03 13.61 3.27
CA PHE A 141 13.69 14.59 4.30
C PHE A 141 12.21 14.62 4.64
N SER A 142 11.35 14.15 3.75
CA SER A 142 9.90 14.06 4.03
C SER A 142 9.51 12.90 4.94
N MET A 143 10.39 11.89 5.17
CA MET A 143 10.07 10.67 5.92
C MET A 143 9.51 10.90 7.33
N PRO A 144 10.09 11.77 8.19
CA PRO A 144 9.54 12.02 9.52
C PRO A 144 8.11 12.55 9.48
N PHE A 145 7.80 13.44 8.52
CA PHE A 145 6.47 14.03 8.35
C PHE A 145 5.45 13.01 7.85
N VAL A 146 5.87 12.15 6.92
CA VAL A 146 5.04 11.04 6.44
C VAL A 146 4.71 10.08 7.57
N MET A 147 5.71 9.70 8.36
CA MET A 147 5.49 8.77 9.48
C MET A 147 4.63 9.40 10.58
N LEU A 148 4.77 10.69 10.83
CA LEU A 148 3.88 11.45 11.72
C LEU A 148 2.44 11.45 11.18
N PHE A 149 2.25 11.70 9.88
CA PHE A 149 0.93 11.61 9.26
C PHE A 149 0.33 10.20 9.41
N PHE A 150 1.12 9.15 9.22
CA PHE A 150 0.66 7.77 9.38
C PHE A 150 0.23 7.45 10.82
N ALA A 151 0.83 8.05 11.85
CA ALA A 151 0.38 7.89 13.23
C ALA A 151 -1.08 8.34 13.40
N PHE A 152 -1.42 9.52 12.91
CA PHE A 152 -2.80 10.03 12.96
C PHE A 152 -3.74 9.26 12.02
N LYS A 153 -3.28 8.95 10.81
CA LYS A 153 -4.03 8.19 9.82
C LYS A 153 -4.46 6.84 10.38
N GLN A 154 -3.51 6.04 10.87
CA GLN A 154 -3.79 4.70 11.38
C GLN A 154 -4.68 4.73 12.64
N PHE A 155 -4.56 5.77 13.44
CA PHE A 155 -5.46 6.00 14.56
C PHE A 155 -6.89 6.28 14.08
N LEU A 156 -7.08 7.20 13.13
CA LEU A 156 -8.39 7.53 12.57
C LEU A 156 -9.04 6.33 11.88
N GLU A 157 -8.27 5.54 11.12
CA GLU A 157 -8.74 4.27 10.56
C GLU A 157 -9.19 3.32 11.68
N GLY A 158 -8.39 3.16 12.73
CA GLY A 158 -8.72 2.31 13.86
C GLY A 158 -10.02 2.69 14.58
N VAL A 159 -10.31 3.99 14.72
CA VAL A 159 -11.61 4.46 15.26
C VAL A 159 -12.73 4.46 14.21
N GLY A 160 -12.49 3.99 12.99
CA GLY A 160 -13.46 3.88 11.92
C GLY A 160 -13.76 5.19 11.18
N ASN A 161 -12.87 6.18 11.24
CA ASN A 161 -13.03 7.46 10.55
C ASN A 161 -12.05 7.62 9.37
N THR A 162 -12.34 6.94 8.26
CA THR A 162 -11.55 6.99 7.03
C THR A 162 -11.78 8.26 6.18
N LYS A 163 -12.85 9.03 6.47
CA LYS A 163 -13.20 10.23 5.69
C LYS A 163 -12.21 11.38 5.88
N VAL A 164 -11.74 11.58 7.12
CA VAL A 164 -10.81 12.67 7.43
C VAL A 164 -9.48 12.45 6.73
N GLU A 165 -8.96 11.25 6.80
CA GLU A 165 -7.76 10.85 6.07
C GLU A 165 -7.89 11.11 4.56
N MET A 166 -9.03 10.72 3.97
CA MET A 166 -9.31 10.97 2.56
C MET A 166 -9.24 12.46 2.24
N VAL A 167 -9.93 13.31 3.02
CA VAL A 167 -9.94 14.75 2.78
C VAL A 167 -8.55 15.35 2.91
N VAL A 168 -7.81 15.01 3.97
CA VAL A 168 -6.45 15.52 4.18
C VAL A 168 -5.51 15.07 3.05
N THR A 169 -5.60 13.81 2.62
CA THR A 169 -4.77 13.31 1.51
C THR A 169 -5.11 14.01 0.19
N ILE A 170 -6.39 14.21 -0.12
CA ILE A 170 -6.80 14.94 -1.33
C ILE A 170 -6.28 16.39 -1.29
N VAL A 171 -6.41 17.09 -0.16
CA VAL A 171 -5.88 18.46 0.00
C VAL A 171 -4.35 18.48 -0.16
N ALA A 172 -3.64 17.54 0.46
CA ALA A 172 -2.18 17.45 0.32
C ALA A 172 -1.76 17.14 -1.13
N ASN A 173 -2.51 16.29 -1.84
CA ASN A 173 -2.26 15.97 -3.24
C ASN A 173 -2.50 17.19 -4.16
N LEU A 174 -3.56 17.94 -3.93
CA LEU A 174 -3.81 19.18 -4.67
C LEU A 174 -2.73 20.23 -4.40
N ALA A 175 -2.30 20.36 -3.15
CA ALA A 175 -1.18 21.23 -2.78
C ALA A 175 0.13 20.78 -3.47
N ASN A 176 0.38 19.46 -3.56
CA ASN A 176 1.53 18.92 -4.27
C ASN A 176 1.54 19.35 -5.74
N ILE A 177 0.41 19.17 -6.45
CA ILE A 177 0.27 19.59 -7.86
C ILE A 177 0.52 21.10 -7.99
N GLY A 178 -0.02 21.91 -7.07
CA GLY A 178 0.20 23.34 -7.04
C GLY A 178 1.67 23.72 -6.82
N PHE A 179 2.33 23.10 -5.84
CA PHE A 179 3.76 23.33 -5.59
C PHE A 179 4.63 22.87 -6.75
N ASN A 180 4.34 21.72 -7.35
CA ASN A 180 5.05 21.24 -8.52
C ASN A 180 4.95 22.23 -9.68
N TRP A 181 3.76 22.79 -9.93
CA TRP A 181 3.59 23.82 -10.96
C TRP A 181 4.45 25.08 -10.68
N VAL A 182 4.60 25.45 -9.40
CA VAL A 182 5.43 26.60 -9.01
C VAL A 182 6.91 26.29 -9.15
N PHE A 183 7.40 25.19 -8.57
CA PHE A 183 8.84 24.92 -8.44
C PHE A 183 9.45 24.26 -9.68
N ILE A 184 8.73 23.39 -10.38
CA ILE A 184 9.25 22.77 -11.61
C ILE A 184 9.49 23.86 -12.67
N TYR A 185 8.52 24.78 -12.85
CA TYR A 185 8.53 25.79 -13.92
C TYR A 185 9.01 27.18 -13.46
N GLY A 186 9.46 27.33 -12.22
CA GLY A 186 10.00 28.61 -11.72
C GLY A 186 8.98 29.75 -11.73
N ARG A 187 7.73 29.51 -11.32
CA ARG A 187 6.71 30.55 -11.29
C ARG A 187 6.93 31.53 -10.13
N PHE A 188 6.30 32.71 -10.21
CA PHE A 188 6.41 33.76 -9.18
C PHE A 188 7.83 34.24 -8.91
N SER A 189 8.67 34.35 -9.94
CA SER A 189 10.09 34.81 -9.86
C SER A 189 11.00 33.83 -9.10
N LEU A 190 10.58 32.59 -8.89
CA LEU A 190 11.44 31.54 -8.37
C LEU A 190 12.27 30.90 -9.49
N PRO A 191 13.45 30.35 -9.20
CA PRO A 191 14.24 29.62 -10.19
C PRO A 191 13.53 28.35 -10.65
N GLU A 192 13.73 27.99 -11.89
CA GLU A 192 13.28 26.68 -12.41
C GLU A 192 14.12 25.57 -11.79
N MET A 193 13.46 24.62 -11.12
CA MET A 193 14.14 23.54 -10.39
C MET A 193 13.94 22.15 -11.04
N GLY A 194 13.08 22.03 -12.06
CA GLY A 194 12.85 20.77 -12.76
C GLY A 194 12.51 19.60 -11.82
N ALA A 195 13.29 18.51 -11.90
CA ALA A 195 13.10 17.31 -11.06
C ALA A 195 13.23 17.60 -9.55
N GLU A 196 14.18 18.45 -9.15
CA GLU A 196 14.34 18.87 -7.75
C GLU A 196 13.12 19.62 -7.25
N GLY A 197 12.51 20.47 -8.09
CA GLY A 197 11.27 21.18 -7.80
C GLY A 197 10.09 20.25 -7.53
N ALA A 198 9.98 19.12 -8.26
CA ALA A 198 9.01 18.08 -7.99
C ALA A 198 9.24 17.42 -6.61
N GLY A 199 10.50 17.20 -6.23
CA GLY A 199 10.88 16.72 -4.90
C GLY A 199 10.49 17.69 -3.80
N LEU A 200 10.75 18.98 -3.98
CA LEU A 200 10.40 20.03 -3.03
C LEU A 200 8.88 20.17 -2.87
N GLY A 201 8.13 20.13 -3.96
CA GLY A 201 6.65 20.12 -3.92
C GLY A 201 6.09 18.93 -3.16
N THR A 202 6.69 17.77 -3.34
CA THR A 202 6.35 16.54 -2.59
C THR A 202 6.69 16.68 -1.10
N LEU A 203 7.86 17.22 -0.75
CA LEU A 203 8.23 17.47 0.64
C LEU A 203 7.24 18.41 1.34
N LEU A 204 6.90 19.54 0.72
CA LEU A 204 5.99 20.53 1.30
C LEU A 204 4.57 19.95 1.46
N SER A 205 4.06 19.21 0.50
CA SER A 205 2.75 18.55 0.62
C SER A 205 2.73 17.51 1.76
N ARG A 206 3.83 16.79 1.96
CA ARG A 206 4.00 15.82 3.05
C ARG A 206 4.17 16.48 4.43
N ILE A 207 4.58 17.74 4.49
CA ILE A 207 4.58 18.56 5.72
C ILE A 207 3.16 19.06 6.02
N ILE A 208 2.41 19.49 5.01
CA ILE A 208 1.03 19.97 5.17
C ILE A 208 0.12 18.89 5.73
N ALA A 209 0.26 17.63 5.29
CA ALA A 209 -0.62 16.56 5.70
C ALA A 209 -0.68 16.35 7.22
N PRO A 210 0.41 16.18 7.98
CA PRO A 210 0.35 16.06 9.44
C PRO A 210 -0.10 17.36 10.11
N ILE A 211 0.21 18.55 9.56
CA ILE A 211 -0.30 19.82 10.10
C ILE A 211 -1.83 19.84 10.04
N LEU A 212 -2.42 19.46 8.93
CA LEU A 212 -3.87 19.37 8.78
C LEU A 212 -4.48 18.34 9.74
N MET A 213 -3.81 17.19 9.95
CA MET A 213 -4.25 16.17 10.90
C MET A 213 -4.24 16.70 12.33
N VAL A 214 -3.15 17.33 12.76
CA VAL A 214 -3.04 17.95 14.09
C VAL A 214 -4.12 19.01 14.27
N GLY A 215 -4.28 19.91 13.28
CA GLY A 215 -5.34 20.94 13.29
C GLY A 215 -6.73 20.33 13.42
N TYR A 216 -7.01 19.24 12.71
CA TYR A 216 -8.27 18.53 12.83
C TYR A 216 -8.50 17.97 14.25
N PHE A 217 -7.49 17.33 14.85
CA PHE A 217 -7.60 16.77 16.20
C PHE A 217 -7.89 17.86 17.24
N TYR A 218 -7.22 19.00 17.15
CA TYR A 218 -7.48 20.12 18.09
C TYR A 218 -8.82 20.83 17.82
N SER A 219 -9.32 20.86 16.58
CA SER A 219 -10.60 21.52 16.23
C SER A 219 -11.83 20.74 16.67
N ARG A 220 -11.69 19.44 16.99
CA ARG A 220 -12.82 18.57 17.36
C ARG A 220 -12.67 18.04 18.77
N GLU A 221 -13.59 18.43 19.66
CA GLU A 221 -13.63 17.98 21.07
C GLU A 221 -13.53 16.46 21.22
N ARG A 222 -14.19 15.72 20.30
CA ARG A 222 -14.14 14.27 20.27
C ARG A 222 -12.71 13.72 20.21
N TYR A 223 -11.81 14.38 19.46
CA TYR A 223 -10.44 13.92 19.22
C TYR A 223 -9.40 14.64 20.08
N ARG A 224 -9.69 15.89 20.47
CA ARG A 224 -8.79 16.70 21.31
C ARG A 224 -8.38 15.94 22.58
N GLY A 225 -9.31 15.30 23.26
CA GLY A 225 -9.03 14.54 24.48
C GLY A 225 -8.09 13.33 24.32
N TYR A 226 -7.76 12.91 23.09
CA TYR A 226 -6.71 11.91 22.86
C TYR A 226 -5.30 12.50 22.90
N LEU A 227 -5.17 13.81 22.76
CA LEU A 227 -3.90 14.55 22.85
C LEU A 227 -3.72 15.24 24.20
N ASP A 228 -4.75 15.27 25.04
CA ASP A 228 -4.66 15.86 26.37
C ASP A 228 -3.64 15.10 27.22
N GLY A 229 -2.79 15.86 27.93
CA GLY A 229 -1.74 15.25 28.74
C GLY A 229 -0.58 14.64 27.94
N PHE A 230 -0.44 14.95 26.63
CA PHE A 230 0.70 14.50 25.84
C PHE A 230 2.00 14.95 26.50
N SER A 231 2.80 13.97 26.92
CA SER A 231 4.10 14.20 27.55
C SER A 231 5.09 13.12 27.16
N PRO A 232 6.34 13.46 26.88
CA PRO A 232 7.41 12.47 26.68
C PRO A 232 7.60 11.52 27.86
N ARG A 233 7.15 11.91 29.07
CA ARG A 233 7.20 11.06 30.28
C ARG A 233 6.22 9.89 30.22
N ASN A 234 5.16 9.99 29.42
CA ASN A 234 4.18 8.92 29.21
C ASN A 234 4.62 7.90 28.15
N TYR A 235 5.86 8.04 27.65
CA TYR A 235 6.41 7.10 26.68
C TYR A 235 6.63 5.73 27.31
N SER A 236 5.97 4.73 26.74
CA SER A 236 6.01 3.35 27.24
C SER A 236 6.68 2.44 26.22
N TRP A 237 7.84 1.89 26.58
CA TRP A 237 8.52 0.89 25.76
C TRP A 237 7.65 -0.35 25.50
N ALA A 238 6.79 -0.71 26.47
CA ALA A 238 5.84 -1.81 26.29
C ALA A 238 4.86 -1.54 25.14
N THR A 239 4.37 -0.30 25.01
CA THR A 239 3.49 0.11 23.90
C THR A 239 4.24 0.08 22.57
N VAL A 240 5.46 0.59 22.51
CA VAL A 240 6.31 0.54 21.31
C VAL A 240 6.59 -0.91 20.89
N LYS A 241 6.91 -1.79 21.86
CA LYS A 241 7.10 -3.21 21.60
C LYS A 241 5.83 -3.86 21.02
N LYS A 242 4.64 -3.46 21.49
CA LYS A 242 3.35 -3.92 20.95
C LYS A 242 3.16 -3.45 19.50
N LEU A 243 3.46 -2.18 19.20
CA LEU A 243 3.41 -1.63 17.83
C LEU A 243 4.39 -2.36 16.89
N LEU A 244 5.63 -2.59 17.33
CA LEU A 244 6.62 -3.34 16.55
C LEU A 244 6.19 -4.80 16.35
N HIS A 245 5.65 -5.44 17.37
CA HIS A 245 5.18 -6.83 17.29
C HIS A 245 4.07 -7.01 16.25
N MET A 246 3.20 -6.01 16.11
CA MET A 246 2.17 -5.98 15.08
C MET A 246 2.73 -5.55 13.72
N GLY A 247 3.53 -4.48 13.70
CA GLY A 247 3.96 -3.85 12.46
C GLY A 247 5.06 -4.62 11.72
N LEU A 248 6.01 -5.22 12.42
CA LEU A 248 7.16 -5.87 11.78
C LEU A 248 6.78 -7.07 10.89
N PRO A 249 5.90 -8.00 11.31
CA PRO A 249 5.43 -9.07 10.43
C PRO A 249 4.68 -8.53 9.19
N ILE A 250 3.91 -7.45 9.35
CA ILE A 250 3.20 -6.79 8.24
C ILE A 250 4.19 -6.17 7.27
N SER A 251 5.19 -5.46 7.78
CA SER A 251 6.28 -4.87 6.99
C SER A 251 7.03 -5.93 6.18
N MET A 252 7.41 -7.02 6.82
CA MET A 252 8.11 -8.13 6.14
C MET A 252 7.24 -8.80 5.08
N GLN A 253 5.94 -9.00 5.34
CA GLN A 253 5.02 -9.52 4.33
C GLN A 253 4.97 -8.61 3.10
N MET A 254 4.81 -7.29 3.29
CA MET A 254 4.76 -6.34 2.19
C MET A 254 6.08 -6.29 1.41
N PHE A 255 7.21 -6.36 2.10
CA PHE A 255 8.53 -6.40 1.47
C PHE A 255 8.73 -7.68 0.64
N LEU A 256 8.37 -8.85 1.18
CA LEU A 256 8.47 -10.12 0.47
C LEU A 256 7.59 -10.16 -0.78
N GLU A 257 6.38 -9.63 -0.67
CA GLU A 257 5.45 -9.49 -1.80
C GLU A 257 6.01 -8.57 -2.88
N ALA A 258 6.39 -7.34 -2.52
CA ALA A 258 6.96 -6.38 -3.47
C ALA A 258 8.24 -6.91 -4.13
N SER A 259 9.13 -7.55 -3.37
CA SER A 259 10.37 -8.12 -3.89
C SER A 259 10.12 -9.28 -4.89
N ALA A 260 9.06 -10.06 -4.71
CA ALA A 260 8.68 -11.11 -5.66
C ALA A 260 8.15 -10.52 -6.99
N PHE A 261 7.37 -9.43 -6.92
CA PHE A 261 6.95 -8.71 -8.12
C PHE A 261 8.15 -8.12 -8.88
N VAL A 262 9.09 -7.50 -8.17
CA VAL A 262 10.34 -6.99 -8.76
C VAL A 262 11.16 -8.13 -9.35
N GLY A 263 11.31 -9.25 -8.64
CA GLY A 263 12.03 -10.44 -9.13
C GLY A 263 11.42 -11.00 -10.41
N THR A 264 10.11 -11.09 -10.50
CA THR A 264 9.41 -11.49 -11.73
C THR A 264 9.64 -10.48 -12.86
N GLY A 265 9.62 -9.18 -12.57
CA GLY A 265 9.94 -8.12 -13.53
C GLY A 265 11.36 -8.25 -14.10
N ILE A 266 12.35 -8.59 -13.27
CA ILE A 266 13.73 -8.86 -13.71
C ILE A 266 13.77 -10.09 -14.63
N MET A 267 13.10 -11.17 -14.25
CA MET A 267 13.02 -12.38 -15.09
C MET A 267 12.33 -12.12 -16.44
N MET A 268 11.35 -11.21 -16.50
CA MET A 268 10.73 -10.76 -17.77
C MET A 268 11.74 -10.10 -18.71
N GLY A 269 12.69 -9.35 -18.16
CA GLY A 269 13.77 -8.72 -18.92
C GLY A 269 14.77 -9.73 -19.54
N TRP A 270 14.84 -10.96 -19.02
CA TRP A 270 15.70 -12.02 -19.60
C TRP A 270 15.17 -12.58 -20.92
N PHE A 271 13.91 -12.36 -21.26
CA PHE A 271 13.38 -12.74 -22.57
C PHE A 271 13.75 -11.70 -23.64
N ASN A 272 13.16 -10.51 -23.59
CA ASN A 272 13.45 -9.36 -24.47
C ASN A 272 12.83 -8.07 -23.91
N LYS A 273 13.11 -6.93 -24.61
CA LYS A 273 12.60 -5.60 -24.21
C LYS A 273 11.07 -5.51 -24.36
N GLU A 274 10.52 -6.16 -25.37
CA GLU A 274 9.09 -6.18 -25.69
C GLU A 274 8.32 -6.86 -24.56
N THR A 275 8.85 -7.97 -24.04
CA THR A 275 8.30 -8.69 -22.87
C THR A 275 8.35 -7.84 -21.61
N MET A 276 9.46 -7.12 -21.37
CA MET A 276 9.57 -6.23 -20.21
C MET A 276 8.56 -5.08 -20.28
N SER A 277 8.36 -4.50 -21.48
CA SER A 277 7.37 -3.44 -21.71
C SER A 277 5.94 -3.96 -21.52
N ALA A 278 5.64 -5.15 -22.06
CA ALA A 278 4.34 -5.80 -21.90
C ALA A 278 4.03 -6.13 -20.43
N ASN A 279 5.03 -6.61 -19.68
CA ASN A 279 4.90 -6.83 -18.22
C ASN A 279 4.57 -5.54 -17.49
N HIS A 280 5.26 -4.43 -17.80
CA HIS A 280 4.99 -3.15 -17.18
C HIS A 280 3.53 -2.69 -17.41
N ILE A 281 3.01 -2.87 -18.62
CA ILE A 281 1.60 -2.57 -18.95
C ILE A 281 0.67 -3.45 -18.11
N ALA A 282 0.87 -4.77 -18.11
CA ALA A 282 0.01 -5.71 -17.40
C ALA A 282 0.00 -5.47 -15.87
N VAL A 283 1.17 -5.20 -15.27
CA VAL A 283 1.30 -4.87 -13.85
C VAL A 283 0.64 -3.53 -13.52
N THR A 284 0.79 -2.51 -14.37
CA THR A 284 0.14 -1.20 -14.16
C THR A 284 -1.38 -1.33 -14.12
N ILE A 285 -1.95 -2.09 -15.04
CA ILE A 285 -3.39 -2.35 -15.09
C ILE A 285 -3.84 -3.16 -13.87
N GLY A 286 -3.07 -4.21 -13.52
CA GLY A 286 -3.30 -5.01 -12.33
C GLY A 286 -3.31 -4.18 -11.04
N ASN A 287 -2.37 -3.24 -10.90
CA ASN A 287 -2.29 -2.35 -9.74
C ASN A 287 -3.52 -1.45 -9.60
N CYS A 288 -4.11 -0.97 -10.70
CA CYS A 288 -5.36 -0.19 -10.65
C CYS A 288 -6.51 -1.01 -10.03
N ALA A 289 -6.66 -2.27 -10.41
CA ALA A 289 -7.66 -3.16 -9.82
C ALA A 289 -7.33 -3.50 -8.36
N PHE A 290 -6.05 -3.74 -8.06
CA PHE A 290 -5.57 -4.08 -6.72
C PHE A 290 -5.79 -2.98 -5.67
N MET A 291 -5.80 -1.71 -6.05
CA MET A 291 -6.07 -0.62 -5.10
C MET A 291 -7.45 -0.70 -4.45
N ILE A 292 -8.45 -1.17 -5.19
CA ILE A 292 -9.78 -1.40 -4.63
C ILE A 292 -9.76 -2.60 -3.67
N VAL A 293 -9.03 -3.65 -4.05
CA VAL A 293 -8.79 -4.83 -3.19
C VAL A 293 -8.12 -4.42 -1.87
N MET A 294 -7.06 -3.61 -1.92
CA MET A 294 -6.39 -3.06 -0.73
C MET A 294 -7.36 -2.26 0.17
N SER A 295 -8.22 -1.46 -0.43
CA SER A 295 -9.19 -0.65 0.31
C SER A 295 -10.25 -1.51 1.02
N ILE A 296 -10.70 -2.60 0.39
CA ILE A 296 -11.57 -3.61 1.03
C ILE A 296 -10.82 -4.32 2.17
N GLY A 297 -9.55 -4.66 1.98
CA GLY A 297 -8.68 -5.25 3.01
C GLY A 297 -8.50 -4.35 4.23
N ALA A 298 -8.28 -3.04 4.01
CA ALA A 298 -8.20 -2.05 5.09
C ALA A 298 -9.52 -1.94 5.86
N ALA A 299 -10.65 -1.81 5.17
CA ALA A 299 -11.97 -1.80 5.80
C ALA A 299 -12.25 -3.08 6.57
N THR A 300 -11.80 -4.23 6.06
CA THR A 300 -11.88 -5.53 6.75
C THR A 300 -11.10 -5.51 8.06
N THR A 301 -9.86 -4.99 8.05
CA THR A 301 -9.04 -4.86 9.26
C THR A 301 -9.75 -4.04 10.33
N ILE A 302 -10.32 -2.89 9.97
CA ILE A 302 -11.06 -2.02 10.89
C ILE A 302 -12.27 -2.73 11.47
N ARG A 303 -13.12 -3.31 10.61
CA ARG A 303 -14.34 -3.99 11.04
C ARG A 303 -14.07 -5.20 11.95
N VAL A 304 -13.11 -6.03 11.54
CA VAL A 304 -12.74 -7.22 12.30
C VAL A 304 -12.12 -6.84 13.65
N SER A 305 -11.29 -5.80 13.72
CA SER A 305 -10.71 -5.35 14.98
C SER A 305 -11.76 -4.79 15.96
N HIS A 306 -12.79 -4.10 15.45
CA HIS A 306 -13.92 -3.67 16.28
C HIS A 306 -14.71 -4.85 16.83
N CYS A 307 -15.05 -5.84 15.99
CA CYS A 307 -15.76 -7.03 16.44
C CYS A 307 -14.91 -7.87 17.42
N TYR A 308 -13.59 -7.92 17.19
CA TYR A 308 -12.64 -8.61 18.07
C TYR A 308 -12.57 -7.94 19.45
N GLY A 309 -12.45 -6.61 19.49
CA GLY A 309 -12.43 -5.83 20.73
C GLY A 309 -13.75 -5.94 21.51
N ALA A 310 -14.88 -5.94 20.82
CA ALA A 310 -16.22 -6.14 21.39
C ALA A 310 -16.51 -7.61 21.79
N ARG A 311 -15.58 -8.55 21.53
CA ARG A 311 -15.74 -10.00 21.73
C ARG A 311 -16.96 -10.60 21.02
N ASN A 312 -17.43 -9.97 19.94
CA ASN A 312 -18.56 -10.44 19.15
C ASN A 312 -18.09 -11.27 17.96
N ILE A 313 -17.83 -12.55 18.19
CA ILE A 313 -17.26 -13.47 17.19
C ILE A 313 -18.26 -13.79 16.08
N GLY A 314 -19.57 -13.72 16.37
CA GLY A 314 -20.63 -13.88 15.38
C GLY A 314 -20.56 -12.80 14.30
N GLU A 315 -20.56 -11.52 14.74
CA GLU A 315 -20.41 -10.36 13.86
C GLU A 315 -19.05 -10.34 13.14
N LEU A 316 -17.96 -10.74 13.81
CA LEU A 316 -16.65 -10.88 13.19
C LEU A 316 -16.70 -11.84 12.00
N SER A 317 -17.32 -13.01 12.17
CA SER A 317 -17.45 -14.00 11.10
C SER A 317 -18.31 -13.48 9.93
N LEU A 318 -19.38 -12.73 10.22
CA LEU A 318 -20.23 -12.11 9.20
C LEU A 318 -19.50 -11.01 8.44
N ALA A 319 -18.78 -10.13 9.14
CA ALA A 319 -18.00 -9.08 8.54
C ALA A 319 -16.88 -9.64 7.63
N ALA A 320 -16.20 -10.70 8.08
CA ALA A 320 -15.18 -11.40 7.29
C ALA A 320 -15.76 -12.01 6.00
N LYS A 321 -16.89 -12.72 6.10
CA LYS A 321 -17.56 -13.32 4.94
C LYS A 321 -18.05 -12.25 3.96
N ALA A 322 -18.63 -11.16 4.47
CA ALA A 322 -19.06 -10.03 3.63
C ALA A 322 -17.91 -9.41 2.85
N SER A 323 -16.71 -9.29 3.47
CA SER A 323 -15.50 -8.80 2.80
C SER A 323 -15.05 -9.75 1.68
N TYR A 324 -15.09 -11.06 1.89
CA TYR A 324 -14.81 -12.03 0.82
C TYR A 324 -15.80 -11.91 -0.35
N HIS A 325 -17.09 -11.75 -0.07
CA HIS A 325 -18.10 -11.56 -1.12
C HIS A 325 -17.82 -10.29 -1.94
N LEU A 326 -17.51 -9.17 -1.27
CA LEU A 326 -17.22 -7.91 -1.94
C LEU A 326 -15.97 -7.99 -2.83
N VAL A 327 -14.88 -8.58 -2.31
CA VAL A 327 -13.64 -8.68 -3.09
C VAL A 327 -13.76 -9.66 -4.24
N LEU A 328 -14.50 -10.77 -4.06
CA LEU A 328 -14.76 -11.72 -5.13
C LEU A 328 -15.63 -11.11 -6.24
N ALA A 329 -16.66 -10.35 -5.87
CA ALA A 329 -17.50 -9.65 -6.84
C ALA A 329 -16.67 -8.62 -7.64
N TRP A 330 -15.81 -7.84 -6.95
CA TRP A 330 -14.92 -6.89 -7.61
C TRP A 330 -13.93 -7.58 -8.54
N ASN A 331 -13.26 -8.63 -8.05
CA ASN A 331 -12.25 -9.34 -8.85
C ASN A 331 -12.85 -10.11 -10.03
N ALA A 332 -14.07 -10.63 -9.89
CA ALA A 332 -14.79 -11.22 -11.02
C ALA A 332 -15.11 -10.16 -12.09
N PHE A 333 -15.51 -8.97 -11.67
CA PHE A 333 -15.71 -7.84 -12.59
C PHE A 333 -14.38 -7.41 -13.26
N ALA A 334 -13.31 -7.23 -12.48
CA ALA A 334 -11.98 -6.87 -13.01
C ALA A 334 -11.45 -7.95 -13.97
N ALA A 335 -11.59 -9.23 -13.62
CA ALA A 335 -11.21 -10.34 -14.49
C ALA A 335 -11.98 -10.34 -15.82
N LEU A 336 -13.29 -10.07 -15.76
CA LEU A 336 -14.13 -9.93 -16.96
C LEU A 336 -13.62 -8.79 -17.84
N VAL A 337 -13.33 -7.63 -17.27
CA VAL A 337 -12.75 -6.47 -18.00
C VAL A 337 -11.40 -6.84 -18.61
N PHE A 338 -10.51 -7.48 -17.85
CA PHE A 338 -9.19 -7.88 -18.35
C PHE A 338 -9.28 -8.84 -19.53
N ILE A 339 -10.18 -9.82 -19.48
CA ILE A 339 -10.36 -10.82 -20.54
C ILE A 339 -11.02 -10.19 -21.79
N THR A 340 -12.10 -9.41 -21.59
CA THR A 340 -12.85 -8.84 -22.73
C THR A 340 -12.11 -7.72 -23.42
N MET A 341 -11.37 -6.89 -22.66
CA MET A 341 -10.65 -5.73 -23.19
C MET A 341 -9.15 -5.95 -23.38
N ARG A 342 -8.65 -7.19 -23.25
CA ARG A 342 -7.23 -7.53 -23.34
C ARG A 342 -6.52 -7.02 -24.59
N ASN A 343 -7.22 -6.95 -25.71
CA ASN A 343 -6.65 -6.47 -26.99
C ASN A 343 -6.77 -4.95 -27.15
N VAL A 344 -7.61 -4.29 -26.33
CA VAL A 344 -7.87 -2.85 -26.43
C VAL A 344 -7.03 -2.07 -25.42
N ILE A 345 -7.00 -2.50 -24.16
CA ILE A 345 -6.32 -1.75 -23.11
C ILE A 345 -4.82 -1.51 -23.41
N PRO A 346 -4.03 -2.50 -23.87
CA PRO A 346 -2.63 -2.26 -24.19
C PRO A 346 -2.40 -1.21 -25.29
N THR A 347 -3.35 -1.02 -26.22
CA THR A 347 -3.21 -0.03 -27.29
C THR A 347 -3.22 1.41 -26.80
N PHE A 348 -3.69 1.67 -25.58
CA PHE A 348 -3.58 3.00 -24.94
C PHE A 348 -2.16 3.33 -24.47
N PHE A 349 -1.30 2.32 -24.33
CA PHE A 349 0.06 2.47 -23.82
C PHE A 349 1.11 2.43 -24.94
N THR A 350 0.86 1.69 -26.02
CA THR A 350 1.84 1.49 -27.11
C THR A 350 1.15 1.17 -28.42
N THR A 351 1.85 1.48 -29.51
CA THR A 351 1.47 1.08 -30.89
C THR A 351 2.25 -0.14 -31.38
N ASN A 352 3.21 -0.66 -30.61
CA ASN A 352 4.00 -1.83 -30.97
C ASN A 352 3.15 -3.11 -30.91
N ALA A 353 2.90 -3.74 -32.03
CA ALA A 353 2.03 -4.91 -32.16
C ALA A 353 2.52 -6.11 -31.32
N GLU A 354 3.85 -6.33 -31.24
CA GLU A 354 4.42 -7.42 -30.44
C GLU A 354 4.18 -7.21 -28.94
N VAL A 355 4.42 -5.99 -28.43
CA VAL A 355 4.15 -5.64 -27.03
C VAL A 355 2.65 -5.80 -26.71
N ILE A 356 1.77 -5.37 -27.62
CA ILE A 356 0.30 -5.50 -27.45
C ILE A 356 -0.09 -6.98 -27.37
N ALA A 357 0.47 -7.83 -28.26
CA ALA A 357 0.16 -9.26 -28.27
C ALA A 357 0.60 -9.95 -26.97
N ILE A 358 1.82 -9.67 -26.48
CA ILE A 358 2.32 -10.23 -25.21
C ILE A 358 1.49 -9.70 -24.03
N ALA A 359 1.24 -8.39 -23.95
CA ALA A 359 0.46 -7.80 -22.89
C ALA A 359 -0.98 -8.35 -22.83
N SER A 360 -1.60 -8.57 -24.01
CA SER A 360 -2.93 -9.19 -24.11
C SER A 360 -2.95 -10.61 -23.53
N GLN A 361 -1.92 -11.40 -23.74
CA GLN A 361 -1.78 -12.74 -23.14
C GLN A 361 -1.57 -12.62 -21.62
N LEU A 362 -0.68 -11.74 -21.16
CA LEU A 362 -0.41 -11.55 -19.73
C LEU A 362 -1.65 -11.09 -18.97
N MET A 363 -2.54 -10.29 -19.58
CA MET A 363 -3.80 -9.86 -18.97
C MET A 363 -4.75 -11.03 -18.68
N VAL A 364 -4.73 -12.11 -19.46
CA VAL A 364 -5.52 -13.33 -19.15
C VAL A 364 -5.02 -13.99 -17.87
N PHE A 365 -3.70 -14.10 -17.71
CA PHE A 365 -3.10 -14.66 -16.49
C PHE A 365 -3.25 -13.72 -15.30
N ALA A 366 -3.23 -12.39 -15.53
CA ALA A 366 -3.55 -11.41 -14.53
C ALA A 366 -5.00 -11.56 -14.01
N ALA A 367 -5.97 -11.78 -14.90
CA ALA A 367 -7.35 -12.08 -14.52
C ALA A 367 -7.46 -13.35 -13.65
N LEU A 368 -6.62 -14.36 -13.93
CA LEU A 368 -6.61 -15.61 -13.17
C LEU A 368 -6.08 -15.42 -11.75
N TYR A 369 -4.91 -14.79 -11.58
CA TYR A 369 -4.34 -14.61 -10.24
C TYR A 369 -5.09 -13.56 -9.40
N GLN A 370 -5.77 -12.61 -10.02
CA GLN A 370 -6.51 -11.54 -9.35
C GLN A 370 -7.53 -12.08 -8.33
N LEU A 371 -8.20 -13.20 -8.64
CA LEU A 371 -9.15 -13.82 -7.72
C LEU A 371 -8.47 -14.29 -6.42
N SER A 372 -7.31 -14.94 -6.56
CA SER A 372 -6.52 -15.40 -5.42
C SER A 372 -5.93 -14.25 -4.62
N ASP A 373 -5.48 -13.20 -5.31
CA ASP A 373 -4.93 -11.99 -4.72
C ASP A 373 -5.95 -11.27 -3.82
N GLY A 374 -7.19 -11.13 -4.28
CA GLY A 374 -8.25 -10.54 -3.46
C GLY A 374 -8.57 -11.35 -2.21
N ILE A 375 -8.65 -12.67 -2.34
CA ILE A 375 -8.86 -13.56 -1.19
C ILE A 375 -7.70 -13.45 -0.20
N GLN A 376 -6.47 -13.44 -0.68
CA GLN A 376 -5.27 -13.29 0.12
C GLN A 376 -5.29 -11.95 0.87
N ASN A 377 -5.57 -10.84 0.19
CA ASN A 377 -5.57 -9.50 0.79
C ASN A 377 -6.63 -9.33 1.88
N VAL A 378 -7.87 -9.80 1.65
CA VAL A 378 -8.92 -9.84 2.68
C VAL A 378 -8.51 -10.73 3.85
N SER A 379 -7.88 -11.89 3.59
CA SER A 379 -7.38 -12.79 4.63
C SER A 379 -6.30 -12.11 5.49
N VAL A 380 -5.38 -11.36 4.89
CA VAL A 380 -4.42 -10.51 5.61
C VAL A 380 -5.16 -9.50 6.47
N GLY A 381 -6.19 -8.84 5.93
CA GLY A 381 -7.02 -7.90 6.68
C GLY A 381 -7.69 -8.52 7.91
N ILE A 382 -8.23 -9.73 7.78
CA ILE A 382 -8.83 -10.48 8.90
C ILE A 382 -7.78 -10.84 9.96
N LEU A 383 -6.63 -11.40 9.54
CA LEU A 383 -5.54 -11.77 10.45
C LEU A 383 -4.96 -10.57 11.19
N ARG A 384 -4.82 -9.42 10.51
CA ARG A 384 -4.46 -8.15 11.17
C ARG A 384 -5.53 -7.73 12.18
N GLY A 385 -6.80 -7.80 11.82
CA GLY A 385 -7.93 -7.41 12.68
C GLY A 385 -8.04 -8.25 13.96
N ILE A 386 -7.77 -9.56 13.91
CA ILE A 386 -7.71 -10.44 15.09
C ILE A 386 -6.31 -10.48 15.72
N GLN A 387 -5.36 -9.67 15.26
CA GLN A 387 -3.97 -9.56 15.76
C GLN A 387 -3.12 -10.84 15.64
N ASP A 388 -3.49 -11.77 14.75
CA ASP A 388 -2.74 -12.99 14.46
C ASP A 388 -1.75 -12.76 13.30
N VAL A 389 -0.86 -11.75 13.44
CA VAL A 389 0.01 -11.27 12.35
C VAL A 389 1.29 -12.08 12.16
N LYS A 390 1.77 -12.77 13.19
CA LYS A 390 3.05 -13.53 13.12
C LYS A 390 3.09 -14.54 11.99
N ILE A 391 1.97 -15.14 11.68
CA ILE A 391 1.85 -16.20 10.66
C ILE A 391 1.86 -15.62 9.23
N ILE A 392 1.57 -14.32 9.07
CA ILE A 392 1.47 -13.69 7.75
C ILE A 392 2.83 -13.70 7.05
N MET A 393 3.90 -13.39 7.78
CA MET A 393 5.26 -13.36 7.24
C MET A 393 5.73 -14.73 6.69
N PRO A 394 5.72 -15.84 7.45
CA PRO A 394 6.12 -17.14 6.90
C PRO A 394 5.23 -17.63 5.77
N ILE A 395 3.92 -17.35 5.80
CA ILE A 395 3.03 -17.66 4.67
C ILE A 395 3.48 -16.85 3.43
N ALA A 396 3.77 -15.56 3.57
CA ALA A 396 4.25 -14.72 2.47
C ALA A 396 5.58 -15.25 1.91
N PHE A 397 6.53 -15.62 2.78
CA PHE A 397 7.81 -16.18 2.33
C PHE A 397 7.61 -17.46 1.51
N VAL A 398 6.84 -18.41 2.02
CA VAL A 398 6.56 -19.66 1.31
C VAL A 398 5.86 -19.39 -0.04
N SER A 399 4.85 -18.53 -0.02
CA SER A 399 4.02 -18.27 -1.20
C SER A 399 4.75 -17.51 -2.30
N TYR A 400 5.47 -16.46 -1.94
CA TYR A 400 6.11 -15.59 -2.93
C TYR A 400 7.51 -16.05 -3.32
N TRP A 401 8.32 -16.51 -2.37
CA TRP A 401 9.72 -16.85 -2.64
C TRP A 401 9.93 -18.33 -2.95
N LEU A 402 9.23 -19.24 -2.26
CA LEU A 402 9.40 -20.69 -2.47
C LEU A 402 8.43 -21.26 -3.52
N LEU A 403 7.30 -20.63 -3.77
CA LEU A 403 6.35 -21.10 -4.78
C LEU A 403 6.32 -20.19 -6.00
N ASN A 404 5.97 -18.90 -5.86
CA ASN A 404 5.80 -18.03 -7.03
C ASN A 404 7.05 -17.94 -7.91
N LEU A 405 8.22 -17.55 -7.37
CA LEU A 405 9.43 -17.37 -8.16
C LEU A 405 9.93 -18.68 -8.79
N PRO A 406 10.09 -19.81 -8.04
CA PRO A 406 10.55 -21.06 -8.63
C PRO A 406 9.57 -21.68 -9.60
N VAL A 407 8.25 -21.65 -9.32
CA VAL A 407 7.22 -22.16 -10.23
C VAL A 407 7.15 -21.28 -11.50
N GLY A 408 7.22 -19.95 -11.33
CA GLY A 408 7.30 -19.02 -12.46
C GLY A 408 8.50 -19.30 -13.34
N TYR A 409 9.69 -19.51 -12.76
CA TYR A 409 10.90 -19.88 -13.48
C TYR A 409 10.73 -21.22 -14.23
N LEU A 410 10.19 -22.24 -13.56
CA LEU A 410 9.97 -23.55 -14.14
C LEU A 410 9.04 -23.46 -15.36
N PHE A 411 7.89 -22.80 -15.24
CA PHE A 411 6.95 -22.66 -16.35
C PHE A 411 7.47 -21.72 -17.44
N GLY A 412 8.09 -20.59 -17.04
CA GLY A 412 8.58 -19.59 -17.98
C GLY A 412 9.74 -20.06 -18.83
N PHE A 413 10.78 -20.62 -18.21
CA PHE A 413 12.04 -20.95 -18.87
C PHE A 413 12.18 -22.44 -19.13
N THR A 414 11.95 -23.32 -18.15
CA THR A 414 12.22 -24.76 -18.31
C THR A 414 11.17 -25.44 -19.17
N LEU A 415 9.89 -25.10 -19.01
CA LEU A 415 8.79 -25.65 -19.80
C LEU A 415 8.49 -24.81 -21.07
N GLY A 416 9.20 -23.70 -21.29
CA GLY A 416 9.12 -22.91 -22.51
C GLY A 416 7.81 -22.13 -22.69
N MET A 417 7.00 -21.90 -21.64
CA MET A 417 5.77 -21.14 -21.74
C MET A 417 6.01 -19.62 -21.87
N GLY A 418 7.27 -19.19 -21.79
CA GLY A 418 7.65 -17.79 -21.91
C GLY A 418 7.06 -16.90 -20.79
N PRO A 419 6.75 -15.62 -21.09
CA PRO A 419 6.27 -14.64 -20.10
C PRO A 419 5.00 -15.08 -19.36
N SER A 420 4.11 -15.80 -20.03
CA SER A 420 2.88 -16.33 -19.44
C SER A 420 3.14 -17.32 -18.29
N GLY A 421 4.24 -18.10 -18.39
CA GLY A 421 4.67 -19.02 -17.35
C GLY A 421 5.05 -18.31 -16.05
N LEU A 422 5.69 -17.13 -16.14
CA LEU A 422 6.00 -16.31 -14.96
C LEU A 422 4.74 -15.81 -14.25
N PHE A 423 3.71 -15.41 -15.00
CA PHE A 423 2.42 -15.01 -14.42
C PHE A 423 1.64 -16.18 -13.82
N LEU A 424 1.81 -17.41 -14.34
CA LEU A 424 1.31 -18.61 -13.66
C LEU A 424 1.94 -18.80 -12.29
N GLY A 425 3.22 -18.47 -12.11
CA GLY A 425 3.87 -18.46 -10.81
C GLY A 425 3.08 -17.64 -9.78
N PHE A 426 2.60 -16.44 -10.14
CA PHE A 426 1.73 -15.64 -9.27
C PHE A 426 0.42 -16.36 -8.94
N SER A 427 -0.19 -17.03 -9.91
CA SER A 427 -1.43 -17.78 -9.68
C SER A 427 -1.23 -18.89 -8.64
N PHE A 428 -0.13 -19.63 -8.70
CA PHE A 428 0.21 -20.67 -7.71
C PHE A 428 0.56 -20.06 -6.35
N GLY A 429 1.44 -19.05 -6.31
CA GLY A 429 1.88 -18.41 -5.07
C GLY A 429 0.73 -17.76 -4.32
N LEU A 430 -0.08 -16.93 -4.98
CA LEU A 430 -1.22 -16.24 -4.37
C LEU A 430 -2.33 -17.22 -3.95
N SER A 431 -2.58 -18.28 -4.73
CA SER A 431 -3.53 -19.33 -4.36
C SER A 431 -3.08 -20.10 -3.10
N ALA A 432 -1.80 -20.42 -3.01
CA ALA A 432 -1.23 -21.05 -1.82
C ALA A 432 -1.33 -20.13 -0.60
N ALA A 433 -1.02 -18.81 -0.75
CA ALA A 433 -1.21 -17.83 0.31
C ALA A 433 -2.66 -17.76 0.77
N ALA A 434 -3.61 -17.64 -0.15
CA ALA A 434 -5.04 -17.58 0.14
C ALA A 434 -5.51 -18.82 0.93
N VAL A 435 -5.13 -20.02 0.47
CA VAL A 435 -5.51 -21.28 1.15
C VAL A 435 -4.89 -21.35 2.55
N MET A 436 -3.59 -21.09 2.70
CA MET A 436 -2.92 -21.16 4.01
C MET A 436 -3.52 -20.15 5.00
N MET A 437 -3.81 -18.92 4.55
CA MET A 437 -4.42 -17.89 5.38
C MET A 437 -5.86 -18.24 5.77
N ILE A 438 -6.69 -18.76 4.85
CA ILE A 438 -8.06 -19.20 5.16
C ILE A 438 -8.03 -20.33 6.21
N LEU A 439 -7.14 -21.31 6.07
CA LEU A 439 -6.99 -22.38 7.05
C LEU A 439 -6.57 -21.84 8.42
N ARG A 440 -5.68 -20.87 8.45
CA ARG A 440 -5.28 -20.19 9.69
C ARG A 440 -6.44 -19.44 10.31
N ILE A 441 -7.17 -18.64 9.55
CA ILE A 441 -8.34 -17.87 10.00
C ILE A 441 -9.38 -18.80 10.61
N ARG A 442 -9.71 -19.92 9.94
CA ARG A 442 -10.66 -20.91 10.48
C ARG A 442 -10.21 -21.45 11.85
N ARG A 443 -8.91 -21.77 12.01
CA ARG A 443 -8.36 -22.23 13.28
C ARG A 443 -8.41 -21.13 14.36
N SER A 444 -8.07 -19.90 14.01
CA SER A 444 -8.05 -18.77 14.96
C SER A 444 -9.47 -18.40 15.42
N ILE A 445 -10.43 -18.31 14.51
CA ILE A 445 -11.85 -18.06 14.85
C ILE A 445 -12.40 -19.19 15.73
N ARG A 446 -12.10 -20.46 15.41
CA ARG A 446 -12.53 -21.60 16.24
C ARG A 446 -11.97 -21.51 17.66
N ARG A 447 -10.69 -21.11 17.82
CA ARG A 447 -10.10 -20.90 19.16
C ARG A 447 -10.80 -19.78 19.92
N LEU A 448 -11.15 -18.68 19.27
CA LEU A 448 -11.88 -17.57 19.87
C LEU A 448 -13.26 -17.99 20.36
N TYR A 449 -13.98 -18.84 19.61
CA TYR A 449 -15.24 -19.42 20.07
C TYR A 449 -15.08 -20.29 21.31
N LEU A 450 -14.02 -21.09 21.40
CA LEU A 450 -13.75 -21.97 22.52
C LEU A 450 -13.23 -21.24 23.77
N SER A 451 -12.58 -20.10 23.61
CA SER A 451 -12.07 -19.28 24.73
C SER A 451 -13.08 -18.25 25.25
N GLY A 452 -14.17 -18.02 24.55
CA GLY A 452 -15.23 -17.09 24.92
C GLY A 452 -16.39 -17.72 25.69
N ASN A 453 -16.39 -19.06 25.87
CA ASN A 453 -17.22 -19.82 26.78
C ASN A 453 -16.42 -20.21 28.02
#